data_97a6fb2d6e3582c984f878cd4d42356e
#
_entry.id   97a6fb2d6e3582c984f878cd4d42356e
#
_cell.length_a   1.000
_cell.length_b   1.000
_cell.length_c   1.000
_cell.angle_alpha   90.00
_cell.angle_beta   90.00
_cell.angle_gamma   90.00
#
_symmetry.space_group_name_H-M   'P 1'
#
loop_
_entity.id
_entity.type
_entity.pdbx_description
1 polymer ?
#
loop_
_entity_poly.entity_id
_entity_poly.type
_entity_poly.pdbx_seq_one_letter_code
_entity_poly.pdbx_strand_id
1 'polypeptide(L)'
;VKYPKWNSFFDGEKLTGHSSINLGIAIALEQGLIVPAILDSQNLDLFALSIASKDLGNRARGNGENLTNDELTGATFSTSNLGMFGTHSFTAIIVPPQSGIIALGTVKKEPKVINDQILVREIMYATLSADHRVGDGAEGAIFMNEFKQNLEKPTRLLL
;
A
#
# COMPACT_ATOMS: atom_id res chain seq x y z
N VAL A 1 13.84 -6.40 -6.32
CA VAL A 1 12.38 -6.50 -6.10
C VAL A 1 11.97 -7.97 -6.09
N LYS A 2 11.30 -8.44 -5.03
CA LYS A 2 10.92 -9.86 -4.89
C LYS A 2 9.67 -10.22 -5.72
N TYR A 3 8.78 -9.27 -5.89
CA TYR A 3 7.52 -9.42 -6.63
C TYR A 3 7.44 -8.37 -7.75
N PRO A 4 8.25 -8.49 -8.82
CA PRO A 4 8.36 -7.46 -9.86
C PRO A 4 7.07 -7.25 -10.66
N LYS A 5 6.22 -8.27 -10.79
CA LYS A 5 4.93 -8.16 -11.48
C LYS A 5 4.03 -7.09 -10.85
N TRP A 6 3.98 -7.00 -9.51
CA TRP A 6 3.18 -6.00 -8.82
C TRP A 6 3.71 -4.57 -8.98
N ASN A 7 4.95 -4.41 -9.49
CA ASN A 7 5.54 -3.13 -9.85
C ASN A 7 5.64 -2.96 -11.37
N SER A 8 4.56 -3.27 -12.07
CA SER A 8 4.47 -3.21 -13.52
C SER A 8 3.12 -2.68 -13.99
N PHE A 9 3.06 -2.21 -15.24
CA PHE A 9 1.85 -1.76 -15.91
C PHE A 9 1.52 -2.67 -17.08
N PHE A 10 0.23 -2.89 -17.32
CA PHE A 10 -0.26 -3.59 -18.49
C PHE A 10 -1.04 -2.63 -19.39
N ASP A 11 -0.56 -2.42 -20.61
CA ASP A 11 -1.15 -1.46 -21.56
C ASP A 11 -2.20 -2.08 -22.52
N GLY A 12 -2.50 -3.37 -22.35
CA GLY A 12 -3.39 -4.13 -23.22
C GLY A 12 -2.67 -5.09 -24.16
N GLU A 13 -1.37 -4.91 -24.39
CA GLU A 13 -0.54 -5.73 -25.26
C GLU A 13 0.65 -6.34 -24.51
N LYS A 14 1.33 -5.56 -23.68
CA LYS A 14 2.54 -5.97 -22.98
C LYS A 14 2.56 -5.54 -21.52
N LEU A 15 3.38 -6.23 -20.74
CA LEU A 15 3.68 -5.91 -19.37
C LEU A 15 4.98 -5.09 -19.32
N THR A 16 4.92 -3.88 -18.77
CA THR A 16 6.09 -3.01 -18.61
C THR A 16 6.43 -2.92 -17.12
N GLY A 17 7.57 -3.52 -16.75
CA GLY A 17 8.11 -3.46 -15.38
C GLY A 17 8.82 -2.14 -15.09
N HIS A 18 8.71 -1.66 -13.85
CA HIS A 18 9.41 -0.47 -13.37
C HIS A 18 10.59 -0.87 -12.48
N SER A 19 11.73 -0.19 -12.66
CA SER A 19 12.92 -0.38 -11.82
C SER A 19 12.79 0.29 -10.45
N SER A 20 12.12 1.45 -10.40
CA SER A 20 11.81 2.17 -9.18
C SER A 20 10.46 1.73 -8.61
N ILE A 21 10.37 1.67 -7.27
CA ILE A 21 9.11 1.48 -6.56
C ILE A 21 8.65 2.86 -6.07
N ASN A 22 7.62 3.37 -6.69
CA ASN A 22 6.98 4.63 -6.30
C ASN A 22 5.67 4.30 -5.58
N LEU A 23 5.67 4.44 -4.27
CA LEU A 23 4.53 4.04 -3.44
C LEU A 23 3.49 5.15 -3.39
N GLY A 24 2.37 4.94 -4.07
CA GLY A 24 1.20 5.82 -4.01
C GLY A 24 0.49 5.72 -2.66
N ILE A 25 0.15 6.87 -2.09
CA ILE A 25 -0.62 6.96 -0.85
C ILE A 25 -1.92 7.69 -1.13
N ALA A 26 -3.04 7.01 -0.94
CA ALA A 26 -4.36 7.62 -1.08
C ALA A 26 -4.62 8.63 0.05
N ILE A 27 -4.81 9.89 -0.30
CA ILE A 27 -5.01 11.01 0.63
C ILE A 27 -6.34 11.68 0.33
N ALA A 28 -7.25 11.64 1.31
CA ALA A 28 -8.51 12.34 1.24
C ALA A 28 -8.30 13.85 1.44
N LEU A 29 -8.93 14.62 0.57
CA LEU A 29 -9.01 16.07 0.61
C LEU A 29 -10.48 16.51 0.76
N GLU A 30 -10.73 17.78 1.08
CA GLU A 30 -12.10 18.30 1.16
C GLU A 30 -12.88 18.16 -0.15
N GLN A 31 -12.20 18.26 -1.28
CA GLN A 31 -12.80 18.24 -2.62
C GLN A 31 -12.50 16.97 -3.41
N GLY A 32 -12.11 15.87 -2.74
CA GLY A 32 -11.85 14.61 -3.43
C GLY A 32 -10.72 13.80 -2.88
N LEU A 33 -10.05 13.06 -3.76
CA LEU A 33 -8.97 12.12 -3.44
C LEU A 33 -7.82 12.32 -4.42
N ILE A 34 -6.61 12.33 -3.90
CA ILE A 34 -5.38 12.21 -4.71
C ILE A 34 -4.55 11.03 -4.23
N VAL A 35 -3.67 10.54 -5.10
CA VAL A 35 -2.80 9.39 -4.79
C VAL A 35 -1.36 9.72 -5.15
N PRO A 36 -0.74 10.69 -4.48
CA PRO A 36 0.65 11.03 -4.75
C PRO A 36 1.60 9.92 -4.30
N ALA A 37 2.79 9.88 -4.89
CA ALA A 37 3.78 8.85 -4.68
C ALA A 37 4.96 9.32 -3.84
N ILE A 38 5.44 8.46 -2.95
CA ILE A 38 6.80 8.50 -2.44
C ILE A 38 7.68 7.88 -3.52
N LEU A 39 8.48 8.70 -4.19
CA LEU A 39 9.35 8.26 -5.26
C LEU A 39 10.52 7.45 -4.71
N ASP A 40 10.98 6.44 -5.47
CA ASP A 40 12.13 5.59 -5.14
C ASP A 40 12.09 5.01 -3.71
N SER A 41 10.90 4.64 -3.25
CA SER A 41 10.66 4.17 -1.88
C SER A 41 11.50 2.96 -1.46
N GLN A 42 12.02 2.18 -2.43
CA GLN A 42 12.92 1.05 -2.19
C GLN A 42 14.29 1.48 -1.62
N ASN A 43 14.66 2.75 -1.74
CA ASN A 43 15.92 3.31 -1.24
C ASN A 43 15.79 3.92 0.16
N LEU A 44 14.58 3.94 0.72
CA LEU A 44 14.28 4.53 2.01
C LEU A 44 14.17 3.45 3.09
N ASP A 45 14.76 3.71 4.24
CA ASP A 45 14.49 2.92 5.44
C ASP A 45 13.11 3.26 6.03
N LEU A 46 12.68 2.50 7.03
CA LEU A 46 11.37 2.68 7.66
C LEU A 46 11.18 4.07 8.27
N PHE A 47 12.24 4.66 8.81
CA PHE A 47 12.20 5.99 9.41
C PHE A 47 12.04 7.07 8.34
N ALA A 48 12.84 7.02 7.28
CA ALA A 48 12.75 7.91 6.14
C ALA A 48 11.39 7.80 5.43
N LEU A 49 10.86 6.57 5.23
CA LEU A 49 9.51 6.36 4.71
C LEU A 49 8.43 7.01 5.58
N SER A 50 8.55 6.91 6.90
CA SER A 50 7.60 7.56 7.81
C SER A 50 7.62 9.08 7.70
N ILE A 51 8.81 9.69 7.56
CA ILE A 51 8.96 11.14 7.36
C ILE A 51 8.37 11.53 6.01
N ALA A 52 8.75 10.84 4.93
CA ALA A 52 8.28 11.13 3.58
C ALA A 52 6.75 11.01 3.47
N SER A 53 6.15 9.99 4.10
CA SER A 53 4.69 9.82 4.12
C SER A 53 3.96 10.97 4.83
N LYS A 54 4.51 11.45 5.96
CA LYS A 54 3.94 12.59 6.71
C LYS A 54 4.06 13.90 5.92
N ASP A 55 5.25 14.13 5.33
CA ASP A 55 5.52 15.30 4.48
C ASP A 55 4.58 15.33 3.28
N LEU A 56 4.49 14.23 2.54
CA LEU A 56 3.58 14.07 1.41
C LEU A 56 2.13 14.38 1.80
N GLY A 57 1.68 13.85 2.96
CA GLY A 57 0.34 14.09 3.47
C GLY A 57 0.08 15.55 3.86
N ASN A 58 1.07 16.24 4.40
CA ASN A 58 0.96 17.67 4.75
C ASN A 58 0.91 18.53 3.49
N ARG A 59 1.83 18.32 2.54
CA ARG A 59 1.86 19.06 1.27
C ARG A 59 0.59 18.83 0.43
N ALA A 60 0.08 17.62 0.41
CA ALA A 60 -1.19 17.28 -0.23
C ALA A 60 -2.38 18.08 0.30
N ARG A 61 -2.36 18.47 1.58
CA ARG A 61 -3.40 19.29 2.22
C ARG A 61 -3.11 20.79 2.19
N GLY A 62 -2.11 21.21 1.41
CA GLY A 62 -1.74 22.63 1.27
C GLY A 62 -0.84 23.17 2.39
N ASN A 63 -0.29 22.32 3.24
CA ASN A 63 0.63 22.71 4.31
C ASN A 63 2.09 22.48 3.87
N GLY A 64 2.65 23.39 3.11
CA GLY A 64 4.02 23.32 2.61
C GLY A 64 4.13 23.57 1.11
N GLU A 65 5.21 23.08 0.51
CA GLU A 65 5.44 23.20 -0.93
C GLU A 65 4.45 22.36 -1.73
N ASN A 66 4.17 22.78 -2.95
CA ASN A 66 3.30 22.03 -3.84
C ASN A 66 3.91 20.66 -4.17
N LEU A 67 3.04 19.66 -4.37
CA LEU A 67 3.45 18.37 -4.91
C LEU A 67 3.96 18.54 -6.33
N THR A 68 5.03 17.83 -6.66
CA THR A 68 5.58 17.82 -8.01
C THR A 68 4.70 16.98 -8.96
N ASN A 69 4.87 17.18 -10.26
CA ASN A 69 4.16 16.37 -11.24
C ASN A 69 4.53 14.87 -11.12
N ASP A 70 5.79 14.56 -10.86
CA ASP A 70 6.26 13.19 -10.72
C ASP A 70 5.66 12.52 -9.48
N GLU A 71 5.50 13.26 -8.37
CA GLU A 71 4.79 12.77 -7.19
C GLU A 71 3.30 12.53 -7.48
N LEU A 72 2.66 13.38 -8.27
CA LEU A 72 1.23 13.25 -8.58
C LEU A 72 0.91 12.11 -9.55
N THR A 73 1.82 11.76 -10.45
CA THR A 73 1.55 10.83 -11.56
C THR A 73 2.44 9.59 -11.57
N GLY A 74 3.50 9.57 -10.75
CA GLY A 74 4.57 8.57 -10.83
C GLY A 74 4.35 7.30 -10.02
N ALA A 75 3.21 7.12 -9.34
CA ALA A 75 2.95 5.94 -8.51
C ALA A 75 2.94 4.64 -9.34
N THR A 76 3.66 3.62 -8.87
CA THR A 76 3.73 2.31 -9.53
C THR A 76 2.92 1.23 -8.80
N PHE A 77 2.65 1.42 -7.53
CA PHE A 77 1.77 0.62 -6.68
C PHE A 77 1.20 1.52 -5.57
N SER A 78 0.00 1.24 -5.08
CA SER A 78 -0.65 2.13 -4.12
C SER A 78 -1.09 1.46 -2.83
N THR A 79 -1.28 2.28 -1.80
CA THR A 79 -1.94 1.90 -0.55
C THR A 79 -3.03 2.90 -0.19
N SER A 80 -4.13 2.39 0.36
CA SER A 80 -5.24 3.17 0.88
C SER A 80 -5.56 2.74 2.30
N ASN A 81 -5.69 3.69 3.22
CA ASN A 81 -5.95 3.41 4.62
C ASN A 81 -7.21 4.16 5.08
N LEU A 82 -8.23 3.40 5.49
CA LEU A 82 -9.46 3.92 6.09
C LEU A 82 -9.61 3.51 7.56
N GLY A 83 -8.55 3.02 8.17
CA GLY A 83 -8.54 2.58 9.56
C GLY A 83 -8.86 3.70 10.55
N MET A 84 -8.44 4.95 10.27
CA MET A 84 -8.76 6.11 11.09
C MET A 84 -10.25 6.45 11.13
N PHE A 85 -11.02 5.99 10.14
CA PHE A 85 -12.49 6.14 10.10
C PHE A 85 -13.24 4.95 10.72
N GLY A 86 -12.51 3.99 11.32
CA GLY A 86 -13.10 2.80 11.93
C GLY A 86 -13.55 1.73 10.92
N THR A 87 -13.22 1.88 9.65
CA THR A 87 -13.56 0.91 8.59
C THR A 87 -12.85 -0.42 8.86
N HIS A 88 -13.60 -1.51 9.00
CA HIS A 88 -13.08 -2.83 9.33
C HIS A 88 -12.27 -3.43 8.17
N SER A 89 -12.88 -3.45 6.99
CA SER A 89 -12.27 -3.89 5.73
C SER A 89 -12.96 -3.21 4.56
N PHE A 90 -12.26 -3.05 3.45
CA PHE A 90 -12.82 -2.53 2.21
C PHE A 90 -11.99 -2.99 1.01
N THR A 91 -12.53 -2.82 -0.19
CA THR A 91 -11.84 -3.07 -1.44
C THR A 91 -11.54 -1.73 -2.09
N ALA A 92 -10.26 -1.43 -2.28
CA ALA A 92 -9.84 -0.22 -2.99
C ALA A 92 -9.88 -0.44 -4.51
N ILE A 93 -10.16 0.62 -5.25
CA ILE A 93 -10.12 0.60 -6.72
C ILE A 93 -8.68 0.86 -7.16
N ILE A 94 -8.17 0.04 -8.07
CA ILE A 94 -6.84 0.21 -8.65
C ILE A 94 -6.79 1.54 -9.39
N VAL A 95 -5.70 2.25 -9.24
CA VAL A 95 -5.42 3.51 -9.96
C VAL A 95 -4.69 3.19 -11.26
N PRO A 96 -5.35 3.21 -12.42
CA PRO A 96 -4.67 2.91 -13.67
C PRO A 96 -3.50 3.88 -13.93
N PRO A 97 -2.40 3.42 -14.51
CA PRO A 97 -2.12 2.09 -15.07
C PRO A 97 -1.49 1.08 -14.09
N GLN A 98 -1.50 1.35 -12.79
CA GLN A 98 -0.93 0.47 -11.75
C GLN A 98 -1.56 -0.92 -11.77
N SER A 99 -0.80 -1.93 -11.34
CA SER A 99 -1.25 -3.32 -11.27
C SER A 99 -1.97 -3.69 -9.97
N GLY A 100 -1.86 -2.86 -8.92
CA GLY A 100 -2.49 -3.20 -7.66
C GLY A 100 -2.50 -2.09 -6.61
N ILE A 101 -3.35 -2.30 -5.61
CA ILE A 101 -3.50 -1.44 -4.44
C ILE A 101 -3.82 -2.28 -3.20
N ILE A 102 -3.20 -1.96 -2.06
CA ILE A 102 -3.54 -2.55 -0.77
C ILE A 102 -4.46 -1.61 0.01
N ALA A 103 -5.62 -2.13 0.42
CA ALA A 103 -6.55 -1.47 1.33
C ALA A 103 -6.29 -1.90 2.77
N LEU A 104 -6.12 -0.96 3.69
CA LEU A 104 -5.83 -1.19 5.11
C LEU A 104 -7.03 -0.75 5.97
N GLY A 105 -7.59 -1.69 6.72
CA GLY A 105 -8.65 -1.43 7.68
C GLY A 105 -8.13 -0.96 9.04
N THR A 106 -9.04 -0.76 9.97
CA THR A 106 -8.74 -0.37 11.35
C THR A 106 -8.14 -1.52 12.13
N VAL A 107 -7.23 -1.20 13.06
CA VAL A 107 -6.73 -2.16 14.05
C VAL A 107 -7.72 -2.22 15.22
N LYS A 108 -8.24 -3.41 15.52
CA LYS A 108 -9.18 -3.65 16.63
C LYS A 108 -8.75 -4.86 17.45
N LYS A 109 -9.11 -4.84 18.74
CA LYS A 109 -8.98 -6.01 19.60
C LYS A 109 -10.11 -6.99 19.30
N GLU A 110 -9.76 -8.20 18.88
CA GLU A 110 -10.68 -9.26 18.54
C GLU A 110 -10.27 -10.57 19.19
N PRO A 111 -11.24 -11.47 19.53
CA PRO A 111 -10.92 -12.82 19.99
C PRO A 111 -10.36 -13.65 18.82
N LYS A 112 -9.23 -14.29 19.03
CA LYS A 112 -8.59 -15.19 18.08
C LYS A 112 -8.22 -16.51 18.75
N VAL A 113 -8.46 -17.62 18.06
CA VAL A 113 -8.00 -18.94 18.54
C VAL A 113 -6.54 -19.12 18.17
N ILE A 114 -5.69 -19.34 19.17
CA ILE A 114 -4.25 -19.62 19.01
C ILE A 114 -3.93 -20.78 19.95
N ASN A 115 -3.43 -21.90 19.40
CA ASN A 115 -3.12 -23.13 20.14
C ASN A 115 -4.31 -23.58 21.01
N ASP A 116 -5.50 -23.65 20.42
CA ASP A 116 -6.77 -24.04 21.06
C ASP A 116 -7.23 -23.13 22.22
N GLN A 117 -6.65 -21.96 22.37
CA GLN A 117 -7.04 -20.96 23.36
C GLN A 117 -7.61 -19.72 22.68
N ILE A 118 -8.67 -19.15 23.25
CA ILE A 118 -9.23 -17.88 22.82
C ILE A 118 -8.43 -16.75 23.47
N LEU A 119 -7.71 -16.01 22.66
CA LEU A 119 -6.89 -14.88 23.10
C LEU A 119 -7.36 -13.58 22.46
N VAL A 120 -7.31 -12.48 23.20
CA VAL A 120 -7.53 -11.14 22.63
C VAL A 120 -6.27 -10.71 21.89
N ARG A 121 -6.41 -10.35 20.61
CA ARG A 121 -5.32 -9.86 19.75
C ARG A 121 -5.74 -8.61 19.00
N GLU A 122 -4.77 -7.79 18.67
CA GLU A 122 -4.97 -6.68 17.74
C GLU A 122 -4.97 -7.24 16.31
N ILE A 123 -6.08 -7.05 15.61
CA ILE A 123 -6.32 -7.58 14.26
C ILE A 123 -6.57 -6.41 13.31
N MET A 124 -5.95 -6.47 12.15
CA MET A 124 -6.20 -5.59 11.02
C MET A 124 -6.47 -6.43 9.77
N TYR A 125 -7.43 -6.00 8.97
CA TYR A 125 -7.68 -6.59 7.66
C TYR A 125 -6.98 -5.77 6.58
N ALA A 126 -6.24 -6.46 5.72
CA ALA A 126 -5.61 -5.89 4.53
C ALA A 126 -6.14 -6.64 3.30
N THR A 127 -6.59 -5.90 2.30
CA THR A 127 -7.16 -6.44 1.06
C THR A 127 -6.34 -5.98 -0.12
N LEU A 128 -5.90 -6.90 -0.97
CA LEU A 128 -5.26 -6.60 -2.25
C LEU A 128 -6.32 -6.56 -3.35
N SER A 129 -6.39 -5.45 -4.07
CA SER A 129 -7.00 -5.39 -5.39
C SER A 129 -5.89 -5.45 -6.42
N ALA A 130 -6.00 -6.35 -7.40
CA ALA A 130 -4.95 -6.58 -8.38
C ALA A 130 -5.51 -6.78 -9.79
N ASP A 131 -4.78 -6.32 -10.81
CA ASP A 131 -5.11 -6.57 -12.22
C ASP A 131 -4.77 -8.03 -12.54
N HIS A 132 -5.81 -8.82 -12.81
CA HIS A 132 -5.66 -10.26 -13.06
C HIS A 132 -4.94 -10.57 -14.39
N ARG A 133 -4.72 -9.57 -15.24
CA ARG A 133 -3.89 -9.68 -16.45
C ARG A 133 -2.41 -9.63 -16.13
N VAL A 134 -2.05 -9.03 -14.97
CA VAL A 134 -0.67 -8.90 -14.48
C VAL A 134 -0.27 -10.10 -13.63
N GLY A 135 -1.15 -10.55 -12.74
CA GLY A 135 -0.89 -11.66 -11.83
C GLY A 135 -2.16 -12.38 -11.42
N ASP A 136 -2.03 -13.64 -11.07
CA ASP A 136 -3.14 -14.47 -10.64
C ASP A 136 -3.39 -14.42 -9.12
N GLY A 137 -4.49 -15.06 -8.69
CA GLY A 137 -4.89 -15.10 -7.29
C GLY A 137 -3.88 -15.80 -6.39
N ALA A 138 -3.15 -16.80 -6.88
CA ALA A 138 -2.12 -17.50 -6.09
C ALA A 138 -0.90 -16.59 -5.86
N GLU A 139 -0.45 -15.88 -6.89
CA GLU A 139 0.63 -14.88 -6.78
C GLU A 139 0.26 -13.76 -5.80
N GLY A 140 -0.98 -13.27 -5.87
CA GLY A 140 -1.52 -12.27 -4.92
C GLY A 140 -1.57 -12.79 -3.48
N ALA A 141 -2.00 -14.04 -3.29
CA ALA A 141 -2.05 -14.66 -1.95
C ALA A 141 -0.64 -14.85 -1.36
N ILE A 142 0.35 -15.25 -2.15
CA ILE A 142 1.75 -15.37 -1.71
C ILE A 142 2.31 -14.00 -1.31
N PHE A 143 2.06 -12.96 -2.12
CA PHE A 143 2.46 -11.58 -1.82
C PHE A 143 1.85 -11.09 -0.50
N MET A 144 0.54 -11.27 -0.31
CA MET A 144 -0.17 -10.86 0.91
C MET A 144 0.26 -11.66 2.14
N ASN A 145 0.60 -12.93 1.99
CA ASN A 145 1.14 -13.71 3.10
C ASN A 145 2.51 -13.17 3.56
N GLU A 146 3.37 -12.76 2.64
CA GLU A 146 4.64 -12.14 3.01
C GLU A 146 4.46 -10.75 3.60
N PHE A 147 3.55 -9.95 3.06
CA PHE A 147 3.15 -8.66 3.65
C PHE A 147 2.74 -8.84 5.12
N LYS A 148 1.85 -9.82 5.39
CA LYS A 148 1.44 -10.19 6.75
C LYS A 148 2.62 -10.58 7.63
N GLN A 149 3.50 -11.47 7.15
CA GLN A 149 4.66 -11.93 7.92
C GLN A 149 5.60 -10.79 8.30
N ASN A 150 5.79 -9.80 7.43
CA ASN A 150 6.62 -8.64 7.70
C ASN A 150 5.98 -7.72 8.74
N LEU A 151 4.66 -7.53 8.72
CA LEU A 151 3.94 -6.76 9.74
C LEU A 151 3.94 -7.47 11.11
N GLU A 152 3.76 -8.79 11.14
CA GLU A 152 3.74 -9.59 12.37
C GLU A 152 5.15 -9.79 12.97
N LYS A 153 6.21 -9.59 12.16
CA LYS A 153 7.62 -9.70 12.58
C LYS A 153 8.39 -8.46 12.10
N PRO A 154 8.17 -7.27 12.68
CA PRO A 154 8.71 -6.02 12.16
C PRO A 154 10.23 -5.93 12.20
N THR A 155 10.90 -6.77 13.00
CA THR A 155 12.38 -6.88 12.98
C THR A 155 12.93 -7.27 11.61
N ARG A 156 12.14 -7.92 10.75
CA ARG A 156 12.51 -8.24 9.36
C ARG A 156 12.61 -7.01 8.46
N LEU A 157 12.02 -5.90 8.87
CA LEU A 157 12.06 -4.62 8.15
C LEU A 157 13.23 -3.72 8.58
N LEU A 158 14.01 -4.17 9.58
CA LEU A 158 15.16 -3.44 10.12
C LEU A 158 16.51 -4.00 9.61
N LEU A 159 16.46 -5.02 8.76
CA LEU A 159 17.62 -5.71 8.15
C LEU A 159 17.81 -5.23 6.67
#